data_9e7d2f1cfe0d3d8fc0beb11f66fefacf
#
_entry.id   9e7d2f1cfe0d3d8fc0beb11f66fefacf
#
_cell.length_a   1.000
_cell.length_b   1.000
_cell.length_c   1.000
_cell.angle_alpha   90.00
_cell.angle_beta   90.00
_cell.angle_gamma   90.00
#
_symmetry.space_group_name_H-M   'P 1'
#
loop_
_entity.id
_entity.type
_entity.pdbx_description
1 polymer ?
#
loop_
_entity_poly.entity_id
_entity_poly.type
_entity_poly.pdbx_seq_one_letter_code
_entity_poly.pdbx_strand_id
1 'polypeptide(L)'
;MADAFTRRVETGGQLGLIGEWYGIAVAHTVLALPFVVIVLLSGLRDFDTSLELAARGMGAGPIRAARTVTLPILAPSVYSAAFLAFITSFDELVVAMFISGANMTLPKKMFDSIMTEIEPTVAAVSAMQIVLISALLLLGTWLRRPVTAPLVR
;
A
#
# COMPACT_ATOMS: atom_id res chain seq x y z
N MET A 1 -19.71 23.12 20.72
CA MET A 1 -18.56 22.50 20.01
C MET A 1 -18.45 21.00 20.34
N ALA A 2 -18.70 20.58 21.58
CA ALA A 2 -18.76 19.18 21.98
C ALA A 2 -19.84 18.38 21.25
N ASP A 3 -21.04 18.94 21.05
CA ASP A 3 -22.16 18.26 20.38
C ASP A 3 -21.91 17.90 18.91
N ALA A 4 -21.12 18.72 18.19
CA ALA A 4 -20.77 18.43 16.81
C ALA A 4 -19.73 17.31 16.71
N PHE A 5 -18.84 17.21 17.69
CA PHE A 5 -17.87 16.11 17.77
C PHE A 5 -18.58 14.80 18.14
N THR A 6 -19.46 14.83 19.14
CA THR A 6 -20.25 13.68 19.58
C THR A 6 -21.12 13.15 18.44
N ARG A 7 -21.81 14.02 17.70
CA ARG A 7 -22.59 13.64 16.51
C ARG A 7 -21.76 13.02 15.41
N ARG A 8 -20.51 13.48 15.20
CA ARG A 8 -19.61 12.86 14.20
C ARG A 8 -19.15 11.47 14.61
N VAL A 9 -18.87 11.27 15.90
CA VAL A 9 -18.55 9.95 16.46
C VAL A 9 -19.78 9.03 16.37
N GLU A 10 -20.97 9.53 16.69
CA GLU A 10 -22.23 8.79 16.53
C GLU A 10 -22.54 8.46 15.06
N THR A 11 -22.28 9.39 14.12
CA THR A 11 -22.50 9.14 12.68
C THR A 11 -21.49 8.12 12.13
N GLY A 12 -20.24 8.18 12.56
CA GLY A 12 -19.23 7.15 12.25
C GLY A 12 -19.56 5.80 12.88
N GLY A 13 -20.17 5.81 14.08
CA GLY A 13 -20.72 4.63 14.74
C GLY A 13 -21.96 4.07 14.05
N GLN A 14 -22.81 4.93 13.46
CA GLN A 14 -23.99 4.52 12.67
C GLN A 14 -23.60 3.83 11.36
N LEU A 15 -22.45 4.19 10.75
CA LEU A 15 -21.89 3.48 9.60
C LEU A 15 -21.15 2.20 10.00
N GLY A 16 -20.99 1.94 11.31
CA GLY A 16 -20.31 0.77 11.81
C GLY A 16 -18.82 0.71 11.48
N LEU A 17 -18.18 1.85 11.12
CA LEU A 17 -16.79 1.87 10.67
C LEU A 17 -15.78 2.01 11.83
N ILE A 18 -16.21 2.64 12.95
CA ILE A 18 -15.35 2.85 14.12
C ILE A 18 -15.34 1.60 14.98
N GLY A 19 -14.15 1.12 15.31
CA GLY A 19 -13.97 -0.08 16.10
C GLY A 19 -13.99 -1.40 15.33
N GLU A 20 -14.25 -1.34 14.01
CA GLU A 20 -14.32 -2.50 13.14
C GLU A 20 -13.10 -2.59 12.20
N TRP A 21 -12.64 -3.80 11.92
CA TRP A 21 -11.46 -4.03 11.06
C TRP A 21 -11.62 -3.48 9.64
N TYR A 22 -12.82 -3.52 9.08
CA TYR A 22 -13.09 -2.99 7.74
C TYR A 22 -13.03 -1.45 7.71
N GLY A 23 -13.37 -0.77 8.81
CA GLY A 23 -13.20 0.67 8.92
C GLY A 23 -11.72 1.08 8.85
N ILE A 24 -10.86 0.33 9.53
CA ILE A 24 -9.40 0.50 9.46
C ILE A 24 -8.92 0.25 8.02
N ALA A 25 -9.38 -0.83 7.38
CA ALA A 25 -8.99 -1.17 6.02
C ALA A 25 -9.37 -0.08 4.99
N VAL A 26 -10.58 0.48 5.10
CA VAL A 26 -11.03 1.60 4.24
C VAL A 26 -10.15 2.83 4.45
N ALA A 27 -9.89 3.21 5.69
CA ALA A 27 -9.08 4.38 6.00
C ALA A 27 -7.63 4.24 5.48
N HIS A 28 -7.00 3.09 5.70
CA HIS A 28 -5.66 2.80 5.18
C HIS A 28 -5.64 2.77 3.64
N THR A 29 -6.71 2.28 3.01
CA THR A 29 -6.84 2.32 1.55
C THR A 29 -6.87 3.75 1.02
N VAL A 30 -7.65 4.63 1.65
CA VAL A 30 -7.73 6.05 1.27
C VAL A 30 -6.39 6.75 1.42
N LEU A 31 -5.64 6.45 2.49
CA LEU A 31 -4.30 7.02 2.72
C LEU A 31 -3.26 6.50 1.72
N ALA A 32 -3.29 5.22 1.38
CA ALA A 32 -2.35 4.63 0.44
C ALA A 32 -2.64 5.01 -1.02
N LEU A 33 -3.90 5.35 -1.34
CA LEU A 33 -4.36 5.59 -2.71
C LEU A 33 -3.54 6.65 -3.46
N PRO A 34 -3.24 7.84 -2.92
CA PRO A 34 -2.43 8.84 -3.63
C PRO A 34 -1.04 8.33 -4.00
N PHE A 35 -0.40 7.58 -3.12
CA PHE A 35 0.93 7.00 -3.38
C PHE A 35 0.87 5.95 -4.49
N VAL A 36 -0.13 5.07 -4.45
CA VAL A 36 -0.38 4.06 -5.49
C VAL A 36 -0.60 4.73 -6.85
N VAL A 37 -1.43 5.77 -6.89
CA VAL A 37 -1.73 6.50 -8.13
C VAL A 37 -0.48 7.15 -8.70
N ILE A 38 0.35 7.81 -7.88
CA ILE A 38 1.58 8.46 -8.33
C ILE A 38 2.54 7.44 -8.96
N VAL A 39 2.76 6.29 -8.29
CA VAL A 39 3.68 5.26 -8.79
C VAL A 39 3.17 4.63 -10.08
N LEU A 40 1.87 4.33 -10.18
CA LEU A 40 1.27 3.77 -11.39
C LEU A 40 1.28 4.77 -12.54
N LEU A 41 1.00 6.06 -12.29
CA LEU A 41 1.08 7.10 -13.32
C LEU A 41 2.51 7.27 -13.85
N SER A 42 3.53 7.16 -12.98
CA SER A 42 4.92 7.18 -13.43
C SER A 42 5.21 6.02 -14.39
N GLY A 43 4.81 4.79 -14.01
CA GLY A 43 4.99 3.63 -14.89
C GLY A 43 4.24 3.74 -16.23
N LEU A 44 3.04 4.34 -16.20
CA LEU A 44 2.26 4.57 -17.41
C LEU A 44 2.87 5.64 -18.33
N ARG A 45 3.53 6.65 -17.79
CA ARG A 45 4.22 7.68 -18.58
C ARG A 45 5.43 7.11 -19.35
N ASP A 46 6.09 6.14 -18.75
CA ASP A 46 7.26 5.47 -19.36
C ASP A 46 6.85 4.36 -20.34
N PHE A 47 5.54 4.04 -20.40
CA PHE A 47 5.02 2.98 -21.26
C PHE A 47 4.87 3.46 -22.72
N ASP A 48 5.50 2.73 -23.64
CA ASP A 48 5.34 2.98 -25.08
C ASP A 48 4.02 2.38 -25.59
N THR A 49 3.05 3.24 -25.86
CA THR A 49 1.73 2.86 -26.38
C THR A 49 1.79 2.24 -27.77
N SER A 50 2.87 2.41 -28.52
CA SER A 50 3.06 1.79 -29.85
C SER A 50 3.07 0.26 -29.77
N LEU A 51 3.56 -0.30 -28.66
CA LEU A 51 3.57 -1.74 -28.42
C LEU A 51 2.15 -2.33 -28.32
N GLU A 52 1.25 -1.61 -27.66
CA GLU A 52 -0.17 -2.02 -27.58
C GLU A 52 -0.85 -1.88 -28.94
N LEU A 53 -0.57 -0.78 -29.69
CA LEU A 53 -1.09 -0.59 -31.04
C LEU A 53 -0.60 -1.66 -32.00
N ALA A 54 0.67 -2.06 -31.93
CA ALA A 54 1.21 -3.15 -32.72
C ALA A 54 0.50 -4.49 -32.44
N ALA A 55 0.28 -4.82 -31.18
CA ALA A 55 -0.48 -6.02 -30.79
C ALA A 55 -1.91 -5.99 -31.36
N ARG A 56 -2.55 -4.84 -31.32
CA ARG A 56 -3.90 -4.66 -31.88
C ARG A 56 -3.92 -4.75 -33.40
N GLY A 57 -2.89 -4.23 -34.06
CA GLY A 57 -2.69 -4.38 -35.53
C GLY A 57 -2.51 -5.84 -35.95
N MET A 58 -1.94 -6.68 -35.09
CA MET A 58 -1.86 -8.14 -35.28
C MET A 58 -3.15 -8.92 -34.95
N GLY A 59 -4.26 -8.20 -34.70
CA GLY A 59 -5.58 -8.82 -34.45
C GLY A 59 -5.88 -9.09 -32.97
N ALA A 60 -5.08 -8.61 -32.02
CA ALA A 60 -5.42 -8.71 -30.63
C ALA A 60 -6.54 -7.71 -30.29
N GLY A 61 -7.61 -8.17 -29.64
CA GLY A 61 -8.62 -7.28 -29.07
C GLY A 61 -8.03 -6.42 -27.92
N PRO A 62 -8.68 -5.30 -27.53
CA PRO A 62 -8.14 -4.35 -26.55
C PRO A 62 -7.82 -4.99 -25.20
N ILE A 63 -8.69 -5.87 -24.67
CA ILE A 63 -8.47 -6.57 -23.41
C ILE A 63 -7.30 -7.56 -23.53
N ARG A 64 -7.17 -8.23 -24.66
CA ARG A 64 -6.06 -9.16 -24.92
C ARG A 64 -4.74 -8.41 -24.99
N ALA A 65 -4.66 -7.29 -25.73
CA ALA A 65 -3.48 -6.43 -25.81
C ALA A 65 -3.07 -5.91 -24.43
N ALA A 66 -4.02 -5.41 -23.62
CA ALA A 66 -3.76 -4.96 -22.27
C ALA A 66 -3.17 -6.07 -21.38
N ARG A 67 -3.71 -7.29 -21.43
CA ARG A 67 -3.25 -8.41 -20.60
C ARG A 67 -1.92 -9.00 -21.05
N THR A 68 -1.62 -9.00 -22.35
CA THR A 68 -0.42 -9.65 -22.91
C THR A 68 0.75 -8.70 -23.09
N VAL A 69 0.51 -7.40 -23.21
CA VAL A 69 1.54 -6.38 -23.44
C VAL A 69 1.59 -5.39 -22.29
N THR A 70 0.51 -4.64 -22.05
CA THR A 70 0.52 -3.51 -21.11
C THR A 70 0.74 -3.97 -19.66
N LEU A 71 -0.05 -4.95 -19.18
CA LEU A 71 0.05 -5.44 -17.79
C LEU A 71 1.42 -6.05 -17.45
N PRO A 72 2.03 -6.92 -18.27
CA PRO A 72 3.36 -7.45 -17.98
C PRO A 72 4.44 -6.39 -17.94
N ILE A 73 4.37 -5.38 -18.82
CA ILE A 73 5.35 -4.27 -18.86
C ILE A 73 5.17 -3.38 -17.61
N LEU A 74 3.92 -3.13 -17.19
CA LEU A 74 3.62 -2.33 -16.00
C LEU A 74 3.76 -3.12 -14.68
N ALA A 75 3.92 -4.44 -14.72
CA ALA A 75 4.02 -5.27 -13.52
C ALA A 75 5.06 -4.75 -12.49
N PRO A 76 6.27 -4.28 -12.87
CA PRO A 76 7.21 -3.72 -11.91
C PRO A 76 6.66 -2.49 -11.17
N SER A 77 5.90 -1.63 -11.86
CA SER A 77 5.26 -0.46 -11.25
C SER A 77 4.11 -0.86 -10.33
N VAL A 78 3.33 -1.87 -10.72
CA VAL A 78 2.26 -2.43 -9.88
C VAL A 78 2.83 -3.04 -8.59
N TYR A 79 3.90 -3.84 -8.67
CA TYR A 79 4.57 -4.37 -7.47
C TYR A 79 5.15 -3.27 -6.58
N SER A 80 5.71 -2.20 -7.18
CA SER A 80 6.19 -1.05 -6.41
C SER A 80 5.07 -0.32 -5.69
N ALA A 81 3.95 -0.10 -6.39
CA ALA A 81 2.77 0.55 -5.81
C ALA A 81 2.17 -0.29 -4.68
N ALA A 82 2.03 -1.60 -4.87
CA ALA A 82 1.53 -2.52 -3.85
C ALA A 82 2.45 -2.55 -2.62
N PHE A 83 3.76 -2.56 -2.83
CA PHE A 83 4.73 -2.54 -1.74
C PHE A 83 4.68 -1.22 -0.96
N LEU A 84 4.57 -0.08 -1.66
CA LEU A 84 4.44 1.22 -1.01
C LEU A 84 3.13 1.34 -0.23
N ALA A 85 2.02 0.84 -0.79
CA ALA A 85 0.74 0.77 -0.10
C ALA A 85 0.83 -0.08 1.18
N PHE A 86 1.52 -1.22 1.10
CA PHE A 86 1.75 -2.08 2.26
C PHE A 86 2.53 -1.35 3.36
N ILE A 87 3.66 -0.70 3.01
CA ILE A 87 4.46 0.04 4.00
C ILE A 87 3.63 1.16 4.63
N THR A 88 2.95 1.97 3.81
CA THR A 88 2.12 3.08 4.30
C THR A 88 1.02 2.59 5.23
N SER A 89 0.35 1.48 4.89
CA SER A 89 -0.69 0.89 5.72
C SER A 89 -0.14 0.25 7.00
N PHE A 90 1.06 -0.34 6.92
CA PHE A 90 1.66 -1.06 8.04
C PHE A 90 2.20 -0.13 9.13
N ASP A 91 2.70 1.05 8.74
CA ASP A 91 3.28 2.06 9.65
C ASP A 91 2.25 3.11 10.11
N GLU A 92 0.97 2.99 9.69
CA GLU A 92 -0.05 3.98 9.99
C GLU A 92 -0.56 3.87 11.43
N LEU A 93 -0.12 4.80 12.26
CA LEU A 93 -0.50 4.91 13.67
C LEU A 93 -1.68 5.89 13.88
N VAL A 94 -1.62 7.05 13.22
CA VAL A 94 -2.50 8.19 13.54
C VAL A 94 -3.97 7.84 13.29
N VAL A 95 -4.27 7.33 12.11
CA VAL A 95 -5.64 6.92 11.77
C VAL A 95 -6.09 5.74 12.61
N ALA A 96 -5.19 4.78 12.89
CA ALA A 96 -5.47 3.66 13.77
C ALA A 96 -5.85 4.10 15.18
N MET A 97 -5.24 5.16 15.73
CA MET A 97 -5.59 5.71 17.05
C MET A 97 -7.04 6.19 17.10
N PHE A 98 -7.56 6.76 16.00
CA PHE A 98 -8.92 7.32 15.98
C PHE A 98 -10.00 6.32 15.59
N ILE A 99 -9.67 5.31 14.77
CA ILE A 99 -10.67 4.43 14.13
C ILE A 99 -10.67 3.02 14.71
N SER A 100 -9.53 2.52 15.22
CA SER A 100 -9.39 1.10 15.55
C SER A 100 -10.23 0.64 16.76
N GLY A 101 -10.66 1.54 17.66
CA GLY A 101 -11.38 1.15 18.86
C GLY A 101 -10.65 0.06 19.64
N ALA A 102 -11.32 -1.07 19.89
CA ALA A 102 -10.76 -2.25 20.54
C ALA A 102 -9.88 -3.12 19.62
N ASN A 103 -10.03 -2.99 18.30
CA ASN A 103 -9.24 -3.71 17.30
C ASN A 103 -7.92 -2.99 17.06
N MET A 104 -6.92 -3.25 17.89
CA MET A 104 -5.64 -2.54 17.85
C MET A 104 -4.77 -3.01 16.70
N THR A 105 -4.24 -2.06 15.92
CA THR A 105 -3.14 -2.32 14.99
C THR A 105 -1.82 -2.46 15.74
N LEU A 106 -0.81 -3.08 15.10
CA LEU A 106 0.50 -3.26 15.71
C LEU A 106 1.14 -1.94 16.16
N PRO A 107 1.21 -0.87 15.32
CA PRO A 107 1.76 0.42 15.71
C PRO A 107 1.01 1.05 16.90
N LYS A 108 -0.33 0.96 16.93
CA LYS A 108 -1.11 1.47 18.05
C LYS A 108 -0.80 0.74 19.34
N LYS A 109 -0.73 -0.59 19.31
CA LYS A 109 -0.41 -1.39 20.49
C LYS A 109 0.98 -1.07 21.03
N MET A 110 1.97 -0.88 20.15
CA MET A 110 3.32 -0.45 20.52
C MET A 110 3.30 0.93 21.18
N PHE A 111 2.58 1.88 20.61
CA PHE A 111 2.44 3.22 21.18
C PHE A 111 1.79 3.22 22.55
N ASP A 112 0.70 2.48 22.72
CA ASP A 112 0.02 2.34 24.01
C ASP A 112 0.93 1.70 25.07
N SER A 113 1.73 0.69 24.68
CA SER A 113 2.70 0.06 25.59
C SER A 113 3.80 1.02 26.04
N ILE A 114 4.31 1.88 25.15
CA ILE A 114 5.31 2.90 25.49
C ILE A 114 4.74 3.94 26.49
N MET A 115 3.45 4.26 26.35
CA MET A 115 2.81 5.25 27.23
C MET A 115 2.43 4.70 28.61
N THR A 116 2.23 3.40 28.73
CA THR A 116 1.79 2.76 29.98
C THR A 116 2.94 2.13 30.77
N GLU A 117 3.83 1.43 30.10
CA GLU A 117 4.97 0.74 30.72
C GLU A 117 6.13 0.63 29.71
N ILE A 118 7.38 0.76 30.23
CA ILE A 118 8.58 0.53 29.40
C ILE A 118 8.79 -0.98 29.29
N GLU A 119 8.12 -1.62 28.34
CA GLU A 119 8.27 -3.05 28.09
C GLU A 119 9.38 -3.34 27.08
N PRO A 120 10.28 -4.31 27.36
CA PRO A 120 11.29 -4.76 26.37
C PRO A 120 10.70 -5.35 25.08
N THR A 121 9.42 -5.75 25.12
CA THR A 121 8.67 -6.29 23.98
C THR A 121 8.59 -5.31 22.80
N VAL A 122 8.52 -4.00 23.07
CA VAL A 122 8.49 -2.97 22.02
C VAL A 122 9.77 -3.01 21.18
N ALA A 123 10.94 -3.15 21.82
CA ALA A 123 12.22 -3.24 21.13
C ALA A 123 12.29 -4.51 20.25
N ALA A 124 11.81 -5.64 20.77
CA ALA A 124 11.78 -6.90 20.01
C ALA A 124 10.86 -6.82 18.79
N VAL A 125 9.66 -6.23 18.94
CA VAL A 125 8.70 -6.06 17.84
C VAL A 125 9.25 -5.09 16.80
N SER A 126 9.88 -3.97 17.21
CA SER A 126 10.53 -3.03 16.29
C SER A 126 11.65 -3.68 15.49
N ALA A 127 12.50 -4.48 16.13
CA ALA A 127 13.57 -5.23 15.46
C ALA A 127 12.99 -6.23 14.43
N MET A 128 11.94 -6.96 14.81
CA MET A 128 11.25 -7.89 13.91
C MET A 128 10.62 -7.16 12.71
N GLN A 129 10.04 -5.98 12.92
CA GLN A 129 9.47 -5.15 11.87
C GLN A 129 10.53 -4.67 10.88
N ILE A 130 11.68 -4.20 11.37
CA ILE A 130 12.83 -3.80 10.54
C ILE A 130 13.31 -4.98 9.70
N VAL A 131 13.49 -6.16 10.30
CA VAL A 131 13.88 -7.37 9.58
C VAL A 131 12.87 -7.75 8.51
N LEU A 132 11.58 -7.72 8.82
CA LEU A 132 10.50 -8.03 7.87
C LEU A 132 10.54 -7.08 6.67
N ILE A 133 10.55 -5.77 6.90
CA ILE A 133 10.56 -4.76 5.83
C ILE A 133 11.84 -4.88 4.99
N SER A 134 13.00 -5.06 5.65
CA SER A 134 14.28 -5.25 4.95
C SER A 134 14.28 -6.51 4.09
N ALA A 135 13.75 -7.62 4.60
CA ALA A 135 13.62 -8.87 3.86
C ALA A 135 12.70 -8.72 2.63
N LEU A 136 11.56 -8.03 2.79
CA LEU A 136 10.64 -7.75 1.68
C LEU A 136 11.28 -6.86 0.62
N LEU A 137 12.05 -5.85 1.02
CA LEU A 137 12.82 -4.99 0.09
C LEU A 137 13.87 -5.79 -0.68
N LEU A 138 14.66 -6.59 0.01
CA LEU A 138 15.69 -7.43 -0.61
C LEU A 138 15.07 -8.45 -1.57
N LEU A 139 13.98 -9.09 -1.16
CA LEU A 139 13.24 -10.01 -2.02
C LEU A 139 12.69 -9.29 -3.27
N GLY A 140 12.12 -8.10 -3.10
CA GLY A 140 11.62 -7.28 -4.20
C GLY A 140 12.72 -6.88 -5.19
N THR A 141 13.92 -6.51 -4.72
CA THR A 141 15.07 -6.20 -5.57
C THR A 141 15.63 -7.44 -6.26
N TRP A 142 15.66 -8.58 -5.56
CA TRP A 142 16.14 -9.85 -6.13
C TRP A 142 15.21 -10.39 -7.23
N LEU A 143 13.90 -10.26 -7.05
CA LEU A 143 12.90 -10.63 -8.07
C LEU A 143 12.91 -9.70 -9.29
N ARG A 144 13.36 -8.45 -9.13
CA ARG A 144 13.62 -7.51 -10.22
C ARG A 144 14.98 -7.81 -10.85
N ARG A 145 15.10 -8.86 -11.65
CA ARG A 145 16.29 -9.06 -12.49
C ARG A 145 16.38 -7.86 -13.44
N PRO A 146 17.52 -7.12 -13.47
CA PRO A 146 17.70 -6.07 -14.45
C PRO A 146 17.64 -6.74 -15.84
N VAL A 147 16.68 -6.31 -16.66
CA VAL A 147 16.77 -6.55 -18.10
C VAL A 147 17.91 -5.66 -18.56
N THR A 148 19.12 -6.23 -18.62
CA THR A 148 20.26 -5.59 -19.26
C THR A 148 19.91 -5.45 -20.73
N ALA A 149 19.46 -4.26 -21.13
CA ALA A 149 19.38 -3.91 -22.53
C ALA A 149 20.80 -4.02 -23.09
N PRO A 150 21.03 -4.78 -24.17
CA PRO A 150 22.33 -4.77 -24.83
C PRO A 150 22.57 -3.35 -25.36
N LEU A 151 23.69 -2.74 -24.94
CA LEU A 151 24.17 -1.49 -25.51
C LEU A 151 24.41 -1.75 -27.00
N VAL A 152 23.47 -1.32 -27.83
CA VAL A 152 23.70 -1.24 -29.29
C VAL A 152 24.71 -0.11 -29.49
N ARG A 153 25.94 -0.49 -29.82
CA ARG A 153 26.97 0.42 -30.34
C ARG A 153 26.67 0.74 -31.78
#